data_e016d228a3fa7422f0d4a1c4daca000f
#
_entry.id   e016d228a3fa7422f0d4a1c4daca000f
#
_cell.length_a   1.000
_cell.length_b   1.000
_cell.length_c   1.000
_cell.angle_alpha   90.00
_cell.angle_beta   90.00
_cell.angle_gamma   90.00
#
_symmetry.space_group_name_H-M   'P 1'
#
loop_
_entity.id
_entity.type
_entity.pdbx_description
1 polymer ?
#
loop_
_entity_poly.entity_id
_entity_poly.type
_entity_poly.pdbx_seq_one_letter_code
_entity_poly.pdbx_strand_id
1 'polypeptide(L)'
;RFRRGFKNCGTMEGMTVPTVTFNDDREMPQLGLGTYKLYDEECIRVIREAIDLGYRHFDTATLYKNEEAVGTALKQAMDAGDVTRDELFVTSKVWHSHHGAHKVEEAFQQSLKDLQLDYLDLYLIHWPWPQGGLYNETFEAIARLQGMGQIASIGVANFYEDVLKDLISTTGISPVLNQVEIHPGFTQSGLRAFHHDNDIVTEAWAPLARGVVLNNPVIEQAAADHEATEGQVVLAYLMSKGMSVIPKSARTERLKENLASTELELTAEEVSAIDALEGQEGFGRMFNDPREFPGDEE
;
A
#
# COMPACT_ATOMS: atom_id res chain seq x y z
N ARG A 1 3.96 -24.05 6.08
CA ARG A 1 3.99 -23.53 7.47
C ARG A 1 4.82 -22.25 7.46
N PHE A 2 4.19 -21.11 7.18
CA PHE A 2 4.84 -19.80 7.29
C PHE A 2 4.41 -19.16 8.61
N ARG A 3 5.14 -19.45 9.69
CA ARG A 3 5.17 -18.60 10.89
C ARG A 3 6.53 -17.93 10.88
N ARG A 4 6.58 -16.65 10.48
CA ARG A 4 7.77 -15.82 10.70
C ARG A 4 7.31 -14.40 11.01
N GLY A 5 7.48 -14.00 12.27
CA GLY A 5 7.52 -12.58 12.62
C GLY A 5 8.77 -11.97 12.00
N PHE A 6 8.66 -10.77 11.48
CA PHE A 6 9.81 -10.00 10.99
C PHE A 6 10.83 -9.86 12.12
N LYS A 7 12.05 -10.36 11.90
CA LYS A 7 13.15 -10.06 12.83
C LYS A 7 13.52 -8.60 12.63
N ASN A 8 13.51 -7.83 13.73
CA ASN A 8 14.07 -6.49 13.78
C ASN A 8 15.49 -6.52 13.19
N CYS A 9 15.67 -6.04 11.97
CA CYS A 9 16.98 -5.82 11.38
C CYS A 9 17.20 -4.30 11.30
N GLY A 10 18.02 -3.78 12.22
CA GLY A 10 18.37 -2.37 12.28
C GLY A 10 19.36 -1.99 11.19
N THR A 11 19.07 -0.90 10.49
CA THR A 11 20.08 -0.11 9.74
C THR A 11 19.61 1.34 9.62
N MET A 12 19.84 2.05 10.46
CA MET A 12 20.05 3.35 11.10
C MET A 12 19.80 3.10 12.58
N GLU A 13 20.76 3.30 13.46
CA GLU A 13 20.71 2.82 14.83
C GLU A 13 19.34 3.07 15.49
N GLY A 14 18.47 2.05 15.51
CA GLY A 14 17.28 2.01 16.35
C GLY A 14 15.90 2.23 15.70
N MET A 15 15.75 2.66 14.45
CA MET A 15 14.42 2.84 13.83
C MET A 15 13.76 1.51 13.49
N THR A 16 12.60 1.24 14.08
CA THR A 16 11.79 0.07 13.78
C THR A 16 10.46 0.55 13.17
N VAL A 17 10.21 0.24 11.89
CA VAL A 17 8.90 0.49 11.27
C VAL A 17 7.86 -0.39 11.96
N PRO A 18 6.76 0.17 12.51
CA PRO A 18 5.68 -0.61 13.08
C PRO A 18 5.06 -1.56 12.04
N THR A 19 4.38 -2.60 12.48
CA THR A 19 3.66 -3.53 11.61
C THR A 19 2.15 -3.45 11.81
N VAL A 20 1.39 -3.80 10.77
CA VAL A 20 -0.03 -4.13 10.87
C VAL A 20 -0.19 -5.64 10.73
N THR A 21 -1.13 -6.21 11.47
CA THR A 21 -1.43 -7.65 11.43
C THR A 21 -2.69 -7.89 10.60
N PHE A 22 -2.63 -8.83 9.68
CA PHE A 22 -3.73 -9.24 8.82
C PHE A 22 -4.65 -10.28 9.51
N ASN A 23 -5.84 -10.48 8.96
CA ASN A 23 -6.78 -11.52 9.40
C ASN A 23 -6.28 -12.95 9.13
N ASP A 24 -5.17 -13.13 8.43
CA ASP A 24 -4.46 -14.41 8.23
C ASP A 24 -3.21 -14.57 9.13
N ASP A 25 -3.10 -13.75 10.17
CA ASP A 25 -2.00 -13.70 11.15
C ASP A 25 -0.62 -13.32 10.59
N ARG A 26 -0.55 -12.77 9.38
CA ARG A 26 0.69 -12.22 8.81
C ARG A 26 0.83 -10.76 9.15
N GLU A 27 2.07 -10.31 9.15
CA GLU A 27 2.42 -8.92 9.44
C GLU A 27 2.98 -8.23 8.19
N MET A 28 2.68 -6.94 8.05
CA MET A 28 3.19 -6.06 7.01
C MET A 28 3.75 -4.79 7.65
N PRO A 29 4.95 -4.29 7.22
CA PRO A 29 5.41 -2.98 7.66
C PRO A 29 4.39 -1.89 7.34
N GLN A 30 4.05 -1.07 8.34
CA GLN A 30 2.99 -0.05 8.26
C GLN A 30 3.34 1.10 7.31
N LEU A 31 4.63 1.32 7.04
CA LEU A 31 5.11 2.26 6.05
C LEU A 31 5.82 1.50 4.92
N GLY A 32 5.37 1.71 3.69
CA GLY A 32 5.98 1.17 2.48
C GLY A 32 6.39 2.26 1.49
N LEU A 33 7.08 1.86 0.43
CA LEU A 33 7.40 2.71 -0.72
C LEU A 33 6.50 2.36 -1.90
N GLY A 34 5.65 3.31 -2.31
CA GLY A 34 4.92 3.23 -3.58
C GLY A 34 5.85 3.51 -4.76
N THR A 35 5.75 2.70 -5.82
CA THR A 35 6.65 2.82 -6.99
C THR A 35 5.98 3.45 -8.22
N TYR A 36 4.74 3.91 -8.12
CA TYR A 36 4.03 4.55 -9.23
C TYR A 36 4.84 5.71 -9.83
N LYS A 37 5.03 5.70 -11.15
CA LYS A 37 5.86 6.68 -11.90
C LYS A 37 7.34 6.71 -11.46
N LEU A 38 7.88 5.58 -11.03
CA LEU A 38 9.32 5.33 -11.00
C LEU A 38 9.62 4.34 -12.14
N TYR A 39 10.59 4.65 -12.98
CA TYR A 39 10.92 3.86 -14.16
C TYR A 39 12.41 3.59 -14.24
N ASP A 40 12.77 2.51 -14.90
CA ASP A 40 14.14 2.18 -15.31
C ASP A 40 15.19 2.40 -14.19
N GLU A 41 16.29 3.03 -14.50
CA GLU A 41 17.40 3.29 -13.58
C GLU A 41 17.01 4.14 -12.37
N GLU A 42 16.04 5.06 -12.50
CA GLU A 42 15.55 5.83 -11.36
C GLU A 42 14.83 4.92 -10.36
N CYS A 43 14.02 3.99 -10.84
CA CYS A 43 13.32 3.02 -10.00
C CYS A 43 14.33 2.15 -9.24
N ILE A 44 15.33 1.61 -9.95
CA ILE A 44 16.39 0.79 -9.36
C ILE A 44 17.13 1.56 -8.27
N ARG A 45 17.58 2.78 -8.56
CA ARG A 45 18.29 3.64 -7.61
C ARG A 45 17.46 3.92 -6.37
N VAL A 46 16.20 4.34 -6.55
CA VAL A 46 15.32 4.71 -5.44
C VAL A 46 15.04 3.53 -4.50
N ILE A 47 14.78 2.34 -5.06
CA ILE A 47 14.55 1.14 -4.25
C ILE A 47 15.80 0.73 -3.49
N ARG A 48 16.99 0.79 -4.14
CA ARG A 48 18.26 0.50 -3.48
C ARG A 48 18.51 1.45 -2.31
N GLU A 49 18.34 2.76 -2.52
CA GLU A 49 18.46 3.78 -1.47
C GLU A 49 17.43 3.55 -0.34
N ALA A 50 16.20 3.17 -0.68
CA ALA A 50 15.17 2.88 0.31
C ALA A 50 15.56 1.65 1.18
N ILE A 51 16.10 0.58 0.58
CA ILE A 51 16.58 -0.59 1.31
C ILE A 51 17.71 -0.21 2.27
N ASP A 52 18.68 0.61 1.81
CA ASP A 52 19.78 1.11 2.63
C ASP A 52 19.30 1.95 3.82
N LEU A 53 18.19 2.68 3.64
CA LEU A 53 17.55 3.46 4.70
C LEU A 53 16.73 2.62 5.69
N GLY A 54 16.39 1.36 5.35
CA GLY A 54 15.61 0.48 6.21
C GLY A 54 14.20 0.16 5.73
N TYR A 55 13.78 0.63 4.55
CA TYR A 55 12.51 0.20 3.96
C TYR A 55 12.53 -1.30 3.67
N ARG A 56 11.42 -1.96 3.97
CA ARG A 56 11.23 -3.39 3.71
C ARG A 56 9.92 -3.70 2.97
N HIS A 57 9.02 -2.73 2.83
CA HIS A 57 7.75 -2.86 2.14
C HIS A 57 7.77 -2.04 0.83
N PHE A 58 7.53 -2.71 -0.30
CA PHE A 58 7.54 -2.15 -1.66
C PHE A 58 6.23 -2.48 -2.37
N ASP A 59 5.55 -1.45 -2.86
CA ASP A 59 4.27 -1.56 -3.55
C ASP A 59 4.42 -1.19 -5.03
N THR A 60 4.11 -2.14 -5.91
CA THR A 60 4.05 -1.95 -7.36
C THR A 60 2.74 -2.46 -7.95
N ALA A 61 2.62 -2.51 -9.27
CA ALA A 61 1.49 -3.05 -10.01
C ALA A 61 1.86 -3.29 -11.47
N THR A 62 1.18 -4.23 -12.15
CA THR A 62 1.35 -4.47 -13.58
C THR A 62 1.12 -3.21 -14.42
N LEU A 63 0.12 -2.39 -14.03
CA LEU A 63 -0.17 -1.11 -14.70
C LEU A 63 1.01 -0.14 -14.70
N TYR A 64 1.89 -0.19 -13.68
CA TYR A 64 2.99 0.78 -13.55
C TYR A 64 4.11 0.54 -14.55
N LYS A 65 4.15 -0.63 -15.19
CA LYS A 65 5.14 -1.03 -16.21
C LYS A 65 6.58 -0.87 -15.71
N ASN A 66 6.80 -1.15 -14.43
CA ASN A 66 8.09 -1.03 -13.76
C ASN A 66 8.48 -2.26 -12.93
N GLU A 67 7.72 -3.36 -13.01
CA GLU A 67 8.01 -4.58 -12.23
C GLU A 67 9.40 -5.13 -12.51
N GLU A 68 9.91 -5.06 -13.76
CA GLU A 68 11.29 -5.48 -14.11
C GLU A 68 12.34 -4.62 -13.37
N ALA A 69 12.15 -3.31 -13.29
CA ALA A 69 13.06 -2.42 -12.58
C ALA A 69 13.00 -2.66 -11.06
N VAL A 70 11.80 -2.87 -10.52
CA VAL A 70 11.61 -3.25 -9.10
C VAL A 70 12.33 -4.56 -8.82
N GLY A 71 12.08 -5.59 -9.62
CA GLY A 71 12.72 -6.91 -9.49
C GLY A 71 14.24 -6.83 -9.56
N THR A 72 14.76 -6.06 -10.50
CA THR A 72 16.22 -5.83 -10.64
C THR A 72 16.80 -5.20 -9.38
N ALA A 73 16.15 -4.19 -8.82
CA ALA A 73 16.62 -3.52 -7.61
C ALA A 73 16.63 -4.45 -6.40
N LEU A 74 15.54 -5.21 -6.19
CA LEU A 74 15.42 -6.18 -5.10
C LEU A 74 16.46 -7.29 -5.24
N LYS A 75 16.63 -7.82 -6.45
CA LYS A 75 17.64 -8.84 -6.71
C LYS A 75 19.06 -8.33 -6.44
N GLN A 76 19.41 -7.13 -6.91
CA GLN A 76 20.72 -6.53 -6.62
C GLN A 76 20.96 -6.39 -5.12
N ALA A 77 19.96 -5.99 -4.33
CA ALA A 77 20.08 -5.86 -2.88
C ALA A 77 20.30 -7.23 -2.21
N MET A 78 19.56 -8.25 -2.63
CA MET A 78 19.72 -9.61 -2.12
C MET A 78 21.08 -10.21 -2.51
N ASP A 79 21.52 -10.03 -3.75
CA ASP A 79 22.82 -10.52 -4.23
C ASP A 79 24.00 -9.84 -3.53
N ALA A 80 23.85 -8.57 -3.16
CA ALA A 80 24.84 -7.81 -2.37
C ALA A 80 24.86 -8.19 -0.88
N GLY A 81 23.84 -8.90 -0.40
CA GLY A 81 23.70 -9.24 1.02
C GLY A 81 23.16 -8.11 1.90
N ASP A 82 22.59 -7.06 1.29
CA ASP A 82 22.00 -5.93 2.02
C ASP A 82 20.69 -6.32 2.70
N VAL A 83 19.96 -7.29 2.13
CA VAL A 83 18.69 -7.79 2.60
C VAL A 83 18.46 -9.23 2.12
N THR A 84 17.69 -10.02 2.87
CA THR A 84 17.22 -11.34 2.45
C THR A 84 15.79 -11.27 1.92
N ARG A 85 15.33 -12.27 1.13
CA ARG A 85 13.95 -12.29 0.60
C ARG A 85 12.89 -12.29 1.70
N ASP A 86 13.13 -12.94 2.82
CA ASP A 86 12.21 -13.05 3.94
C ASP A 86 12.15 -11.78 4.82
N GLU A 87 13.03 -10.82 4.61
CA GLU A 87 12.95 -9.48 5.20
C GLU A 87 12.14 -8.50 4.34
N LEU A 88 11.86 -8.85 3.08
CA LEU A 88 11.11 -8.02 2.15
C LEU A 88 9.63 -8.36 2.15
N PHE A 89 8.81 -7.31 2.10
CA PHE A 89 7.37 -7.40 1.84
C PHE A 89 7.09 -6.75 0.49
N VAL A 90 6.68 -7.55 -0.50
CA VAL A 90 6.47 -7.09 -1.88
C VAL A 90 5.02 -7.28 -2.28
N THR A 91 4.40 -6.17 -2.66
CA THR A 91 3.02 -6.11 -3.16
C THR A 91 3.01 -5.84 -4.65
N SER A 92 2.23 -6.60 -5.42
CA SER A 92 1.83 -6.24 -6.78
C SER A 92 0.31 -6.38 -6.97
N LYS A 93 -0.19 -5.95 -8.13
CA LYS A 93 -1.63 -5.84 -8.38
C LYS A 93 -1.96 -6.22 -9.83
N VAL A 94 -3.06 -6.97 -10.00
CA VAL A 94 -3.60 -7.26 -11.34
C VAL A 94 -4.47 -6.09 -11.83
N TRP A 95 -4.26 -5.70 -13.08
CA TRP A 95 -5.08 -4.68 -13.74
C TRP A 95 -6.39 -5.30 -14.28
N HIS A 96 -7.44 -4.51 -14.38
CA HIS A 96 -8.78 -4.99 -14.76
C HIS A 96 -8.85 -5.68 -16.14
N SER A 97 -7.97 -5.33 -17.08
CA SER A 97 -7.90 -6.01 -18.39
C SER A 97 -7.50 -7.50 -18.29
N HIS A 98 -6.97 -7.91 -17.13
CA HIS A 98 -6.58 -9.27 -16.82
C HIS A 98 -7.51 -9.92 -15.77
N HIS A 99 -8.70 -9.38 -15.55
CA HIS A 99 -9.72 -10.04 -14.75
C HIS A 99 -10.21 -11.33 -15.40
N GLY A 100 -10.72 -12.26 -14.58
CA GLY A 100 -11.10 -13.61 -14.96
C GLY A 100 -10.01 -14.64 -14.62
N ALA A 101 -10.43 -15.87 -14.32
CA ALA A 101 -9.56 -16.88 -13.73
C ALA A 101 -8.27 -17.15 -14.54
N HIS A 102 -8.40 -17.35 -15.85
CA HIS A 102 -7.23 -17.68 -16.69
C HIS A 102 -6.30 -16.49 -16.86
N LYS A 103 -6.84 -15.30 -17.11
CA LYS A 103 -6.02 -14.10 -17.36
C LYS A 103 -5.26 -13.65 -16.13
N VAL A 104 -5.85 -13.75 -14.93
CA VAL A 104 -5.16 -13.36 -13.70
C VAL A 104 -4.00 -14.30 -13.38
N GLU A 105 -4.15 -15.60 -13.66
CA GLU A 105 -3.06 -16.57 -13.49
C GLU A 105 -1.89 -16.25 -14.41
N GLU A 106 -2.15 -15.94 -15.69
CA GLU A 106 -1.11 -15.52 -16.65
C GLU A 106 -0.44 -14.21 -16.23
N ALA A 107 -1.22 -13.20 -15.84
CA ALA A 107 -0.70 -11.91 -15.37
C ALA A 107 0.18 -12.07 -14.12
N PHE A 108 -0.23 -12.93 -13.19
CA PHE A 108 0.52 -13.20 -11.98
C PHE A 108 1.87 -13.88 -12.29
N GLN A 109 1.88 -14.88 -13.18
CA GLN A 109 3.13 -15.53 -13.59
C GLN A 109 4.07 -14.55 -14.31
N GLN A 110 3.53 -13.62 -15.09
CA GLN A 110 4.32 -12.56 -15.71
C GLN A 110 4.90 -11.61 -14.64
N SER A 111 4.11 -11.20 -13.64
CA SER A 111 4.59 -10.37 -12.52
C SER A 111 5.72 -11.05 -11.74
N LEU A 112 5.61 -12.34 -11.43
CA LEU A 112 6.70 -13.08 -10.76
C LEU A 112 7.98 -13.09 -11.60
N LYS A 113 7.84 -13.29 -12.92
CA LYS A 113 8.97 -13.29 -13.84
C LYS A 113 9.64 -11.92 -13.90
N ASP A 114 8.87 -10.85 -14.04
CA ASP A 114 9.37 -9.48 -14.15
C ASP A 114 10.02 -9.03 -12.82
N LEU A 115 9.39 -9.36 -11.69
CA LEU A 115 9.93 -9.11 -10.35
C LEU A 115 11.11 -10.02 -9.98
N GLN A 116 11.38 -11.08 -10.75
CA GLN A 116 12.41 -12.08 -10.47
C GLN A 116 12.24 -12.73 -9.09
N LEU A 117 10.99 -13.02 -8.70
CA LEU A 117 10.61 -13.58 -7.41
C LEU A 117 9.89 -14.93 -7.60
N ASP A 118 9.98 -15.79 -6.60
CA ASP A 118 9.28 -17.09 -6.56
C ASP A 118 7.88 -16.99 -5.95
N TYR A 119 7.61 -15.94 -5.16
CA TYR A 119 6.33 -15.66 -4.54
C TYR A 119 6.16 -14.16 -4.28
N LEU A 120 4.90 -13.72 -4.07
CA LEU A 120 4.56 -12.40 -3.56
C LEU A 120 4.04 -12.49 -2.12
N ASP A 121 4.35 -11.45 -1.33
CA ASP A 121 3.82 -11.32 0.03
C ASP A 121 2.35 -10.91 0.02
N LEU A 122 1.98 -10.03 -0.92
CA LEU A 122 0.61 -9.57 -1.10
C LEU A 122 0.29 -9.36 -2.57
N TYR A 123 -0.87 -9.87 -3.02
CA TYR A 123 -1.36 -9.63 -4.37
C TYR A 123 -2.78 -9.09 -4.34
N LEU A 124 -3.01 -8.00 -5.06
CA LEU A 124 -4.26 -7.24 -5.01
C LEU A 124 -4.98 -7.24 -6.36
N ILE A 125 -6.32 -7.23 -6.34
CA ILE A 125 -7.10 -6.69 -7.45
C ILE A 125 -6.97 -5.17 -7.40
N HIS A 126 -6.44 -4.55 -8.47
CA HIS A 126 -6.09 -3.11 -8.47
C HIS A 126 -7.32 -2.19 -8.44
N TRP A 127 -8.38 -2.56 -9.19
CA TRP A 127 -9.67 -1.87 -9.24
C TRP A 127 -10.77 -2.91 -9.40
N PRO A 128 -11.94 -2.75 -8.77
CA PRO A 128 -13.02 -3.75 -8.82
C PRO A 128 -13.62 -3.90 -10.21
N TRP A 129 -13.77 -2.82 -10.95
CA TRP A 129 -14.47 -2.76 -12.22
C TRP A 129 -15.79 -3.56 -12.20
N PRO A 130 -16.80 -3.15 -11.41
CA PRO A 130 -18.04 -3.91 -11.24
C PRO A 130 -18.79 -4.14 -12.54
N GLN A 131 -18.66 -3.19 -13.49
CA GLN A 131 -19.28 -3.27 -14.81
C GLN A 131 -18.76 -4.47 -15.63
N GLY A 132 -17.52 -4.88 -15.41
CA GLY A 132 -16.92 -6.07 -16.02
C GLY A 132 -17.40 -7.39 -15.41
N GLY A 133 -17.90 -7.35 -14.16
CA GLY A 133 -18.52 -8.50 -13.47
C GLY A 133 -17.58 -9.65 -13.13
N LEU A 134 -16.26 -9.45 -13.20
CA LEU A 134 -15.27 -10.53 -13.10
C LEU A 134 -14.43 -10.51 -11.80
N TYR A 135 -14.62 -9.54 -10.91
CA TYR A 135 -13.76 -9.39 -9.71
C TYR A 135 -13.90 -10.58 -8.75
N ASN A 136 -15.08 -11.18 -8.60
CA ASN A 136 -15.28 -12.38 -7.77
C ASN A 136 -14.50 -13.57 -8.32
N GLU A 137 -14.66 -13.90 -9.61
CA GLU A 137 -13.91 -14.96 -10.28
C GLU A 137 -12.41 -14.74 -10.22
N THR A 138 -11.98 -13.48 -10.39
CA THR A 138 -10.56 -13.08 -10.28
C THR A 138 -10.03 -13.33 -8.88
N PHE A 139 -10.79 -12.95 -7.84
CA PHE A 139 -10.36 -13.13 -6.46
C PHE A 139 -10.30 -14.61 -6.07
N GLU A 140 -11.24 -15.44 -6.52
CA GLU A 140 -11.18 -16.90 -6.34
C GLU A 140 -9.94 -17.52 -7.02
N ALA A 141 -9.56 -17.02 -8.18
CA ALA A 141 -8.35 -17.48 -8.86
C ALA A 141 -7.08 -17.09 -8.08
N ILE A 142 -7.04 -15.85 -7.57
CA ILE A 142 -5.94 -15.39 -6.69
C ILE A 142 -5.88 -16.25 -5.41
N ALA A 143 -7.02 -16.61 -4.83
CA ALA A 143 -7.07 -17.50 -3.66
C ALA A 143 -6.53 -18.92 -3.97
N ARG A 144 -6.75 -19.42 -5.20
CA ARG A 144 -6.12 -20.70 -5.62
C ARG A 144 -4.60 -20.58 -5.71
N LEU A 145 -4.07 -19.48 -6.24
CA LEU A 145 -2.61 -19.21 -6.27
C LEU A 145 -2.03 -19.10 -4.85
N GLN A 146 -2.76 -18.50 -3.93
CA GLN A 146 -2.41 -18.51 -2.51
C GLN A 146 -2.37 -19.94 -1.94
N GLY A 147 -3.37 -20.75 -2.25
CA GLY A 147 -3.41 -22.17 -1.84
C GLY A 147 -2.25 -23.01 -2.38
N MET A 148 -1.66 -22.61 -3.52
CA MET A 148 -0.45 -23.20 -4.09
C MET A 148 0.85 -22.69 -3.45
N GLY A 149 0.78 -21.70 -2.55
CA GLY A 149 1.94 -21.11 -1.88
C GLY A 149 2.70 -20.06 -2.72
N GLN A 150 2.12 -19.60 -3.82
CA GLN A 150 2.73 -18.57 -4.68
C GLN A 150 2.44 -17.14 -4.21
N ILE A 151 1.40 -16.96 -3.41
CA ILE A 151 1.01 -15.69 -2.77
C ILE A 151 0.86 -15.97 -1.28
N ALA A 152 1.44 -15.11 -0.44
CA ALA A 152 1.30 -15.25 0.99
C ALA A 152 -0.06 -14.75 1.48
N SER A 153 -0.44 -13.51 1.13
CA SER A 153 -1.70 -12.87 1.50
C SER A 153 -2.40 -12.28 0.29
N ILE A 154 -3.74 -12.23 0.31
CA ILE A 154 -4.55 -11.74 -0.81
C ILE A 154 -5.46 -10.59 -0.36
N GLY A 155 -5.53 -9.56 -1.19
CA GLY A 155 -6.31 -8.37 -0.89
C GLY A 155 -6.86 -7.70 -2.13
N VAL A 156 -7.37 -6.50 -1.94
CA VAL A 156 -7.98 -5.69 -2.99
C VAL A 156 -7.53 -4.23 -2.89
N ALA A 157 -7.77 -3.47 -3.95
CA ALA A 157 -7.60 -2.02 -3.94
C ALA A 157 -8.81 -1.34 -4.58
N ASN A 158 -9.17 -0.16 -4.05
CA ASN A 158 -10.26 0.67 -4.55
C ASN A 158 -11.66 0.03 -4.47
N PHE A 159 -11.84 -0.96 -3.61
CA PHE A 159 -13.14 -1.55 -3.34
C PHE A 159 -13.92 -0.67 -2.36
N TYR A 160 -15.19 -0.40 -2.63
CA TYR A 160 -16.09 0.25 -1.70
C TYR A 160 -17.01 -0.79 -1.03
N GLU A 161 -17.77 -0.38 -0.03
CA GLU A 161 -18.49 -1.27 0.87
C GLU A 161 -19.39 -2.30 0.17
N ASP A 162 -20.17 -1.87 -0.82
CA ASP A 162 -21.12 -2.77 -1.49
C ASP A 162 -20.40 -3.86 -2.29
N VAL A 163 -19.27 -3.52 -2.93
CA VAL A 163 -18.46 -4.47 -3.69
C VAL A 163 -17.71 -5.41 -2.75
N LEU A 164 -17.23 -4.93 -1.59
CA LEU A 164 -16.65 -5.79 -0.56
C LEU A 164 -17.67 -6.77 0.01
N LYS A 165 -18.89 -6.32 0.30
CA LYS A 165 -19.98 -7.18 0.75
C LYS A 165 -20.30 -8.27 -0.27
N ASP A 166 -20.39 -7.90 -1.55
CA ASP A 166 -20.62 -8.86 -2.62
C ASP A 166 -19.46 -9.86 -2.74
N LEU A 167 -18.23 -9.38 -2.74
CA LEU A 167 -17.03 -10.22 -2.79
C LEU A 167 -17.03 -11.26 -1.66
N ILE A 168 -17.18 -10.82 -0.42
CA ILE A 168 -17.14 -11.69 0.76
C ILE A 168 -18.30 -12.68 0.75
N SER A 169 -19.52 -12.21 0.41
CA SER A 169 -20.70 -13.09 0.39
C SER A 169 -20.65 -14.12 -0.74
N THR A 170 -20.08 -13.77 -1.89
CA THR A 170 -19.99 -14.65 -3.06
C THR A 170 -18.88 -15.66 -2.95
N THR A 171 -17.68 -15.22 -2.53
CA THR A 171 -16.48 -16.07 -2.49
C THR A 171 -16.30 -16.77 -1.14
N GLY A 172 -16.91 -16.27 -0.07
CA GLY A 172 -16.66 -16.73 1.30
C GLY A 172 -15.28 -16.35 1.84
N ILE A 173 -14.55 -15.47 1.14
CA ILE A 173 -13.17 -15.09 1.49
C ILE A 173 -13.12 -13.59 1.78
N SER A 174 -12.65 -13.22 2.98
CA SER A 174 -12.37 -11.83 3.30
C SER A 174 -10.97 -11.44 2.82
N PRO A 175 -10.80 -10.33 2.08
CA PRO A 175 -9.47 -9.83 1.76
C PRO A 175 -8.75 -9.40 3.04
N VAL A 176 -7.42 -9.59 3.10
CA VAL A 176 -6.64 -9.15 4.26
C VAL A 176 -6.49 -7.63 4.32
N LEU A 177 -6.58 -6.96 3.16
CA LEU A 177 -6.30 -5.54 3.02
C LEU A 177 -7.14 -4.95 1.87
N ASN A 178 -7.56 -3.69 2.04
CA ASN A 178 -8.08 -2.85 0.97
C ASN A 178 -7.25 -1.56 0.88
N GLN A 179 -6.56 -1.37 -0.25
CA GLN A 179 -5.73 -0.20 -0.52
C GLN A 179 -6.56 0.87 -1.24
N VAL A 180 -6.78 2.00 -0.60
CA VAL A 180 -7.71 3.05 -1.08
C VAL A 180 -7.11 4.45 -0.99
N GLU A 181 -7.66 5.39 -1.77
CA GLU A 181 -7.32 6.81 -1.63
C GLU A 181 -7.67 7.31 -0.25
N ILE A 182 -6.67 7.68 0.55
CA ILE A 182 -6.87 8.31 1.86
C ILE A 182 -5.79 9.36 2.10
N HIS A 183 -6.22 10.53 2.55
CA HIS A 183 -5.38 11.65 2.98
C HIS A 183 -6.19 12.57 3.92
N PRO A 184 -5.59 13.53 4.62
CA PRO A 184 -6.33 14.52 5.40
C PRO A 184 -7.47 15.16 4.59
N GLY A 185 -8.65 15.25 5.20
CA GLY A 185 -9.86 15.76 4.54
C GLY A 185 -10.56 14.80 3.58
N PHE A 186 -10.01 13.60 3.38
CA PHE A 186 -10.67 12.47 2.70
C PHE A 186 -10.25 11.16 3.36
N THR A 187 -10.77 10.91 4.54
CA THR A 187 -10.38 9.76 5.37
C THR A 187 -11.23 8.52 5.16
N GLN A 188 -12.29 8.61 4.37
CA GLN A 188 -13.24 7.52 4.08
C GLN A 188 -13.70 6.78 5.36
N SER A 189 -14.12 7.53 6.37
CA SER A 189 -14.43 7.02 7.71
C SER A 189 -15.45 5.88 7.72
N GLY A 190 -16.49 5.94 6.87
CA GLY A 190 -17.48 4.87 6.71
C GLY A 190 -16.85 3.58 6.19
N LEU A 191 -16.05 3.68 5.11
CA LEU A 191 -15.36 2.53 4.55
C LEU A 191 -14.35 1.92 5.53
N ARG A 192 -13.61 2.75 6.27
CA ARG A 192 -12.69 2.27 7.32
C ARG A 192 -13.41 1.59 8.48
N ALA A 193 -14.59 2.07 8.87
CA ALA A 193 -15.41 1.39 9.85
C ALA A 193 -15.84 -0.01 9.34
N PHE A 194 -16.26 -0.11 8.08
CA PHE A 194 -16.55 -1.40 7.47
C PHE A 194 -15.31 -2.31 7.43
N HIS A 195 -14.13 -1.79 7.12
CA HIS A 195 -12.91 -2.58 7.15
C HIS A 195 -12.63 -3.13 8.55
N HIS A 196 -12.71 -2.27 9.57
CA HIS A 196 -12.50 -2.66 10.97
C HIS A 196 -13.48 -3.78 11.40
N ASP A 197 -14.77 -3.65 11.06
CA ASP A 197 -15.79 -4.63 11.43
C ASP A 197 -15.64 -5.99 10.71
N ASN A 198 -14.82 -6.05 9.66
CA ASN A 198 -14.54 -7.26 8.88
C ASN A 198 -13.06 -7.70 8.95
N ASP A 199 -12.29 -7.17 9.89
CA ASP A 199 -10.85 -7.48 10.06
C ASP A 199 -10.01 -7.24 8.79
N ILE A 200 -10.34 -6.20 8.02
CA ILE A 200 -9.63 -5.79 6.80
C ILE A 200 -8.71 -4.62 7.15
N VAL A 201 -7.43 -4.75 6.86
CA VAL A 201 -6.48 -3.63 7.01
C VAL A 201 -6.75 -2.58 5.95
N THR A 202 -6.74 -1.31 6.35
CA THR A 202 -6.80 -0.17 5.44
C THR A 202 -5.39 0.28 5.08
N GLU A 203 -5.09 0.37 3.80
CA GLU A 203 -3.85 0.97 3.31
C GLU A 203 -4.14 2.22 2.49
N ALA A 204 -3.44 3.32 2.81
CA ALA A 204 -3.63 4.60 2.14
C ALA A 204 -2.67 4.75 0.95
N TRP A 205 -3.20 4.82 -0.28
CA TRP A 205 -2.43 5.32 -1.41
C TRP A 205 -2.64 6.82 -1.59
N ALA A 206 -1.65 7.52 -2.19
CA ALA A 206 -1.56 8.97 -2.27
C ALA A 206 -1.76 9.69 -0.91
N PRO A 207 -1.12 9.21 0.18
CA PRO A 207 -1.38 9.74 1.52
C PRO A 207 -1.09 11.23 1.66
N LEU A 208 -0.19 11.78 0.82
CA LEU A 208 0.17 13.20 0.79
C LEU A 208 -0.67 14.02 -0.21
N ALA A 209 -1.70 13.45 -0.85
CA ALA A 209 -2.58 14.13 -1.80
C ALA A 209 -1.82 14.97 -2.84
N ARG A 210 -0.71 14.43 -3.39
CA ARG A 210 0.23 15.17 -4.28
C ARG A 210 0.75 16.49 -3.70
N GLY A 211 0.75 16.64 -2.38
CA GLY A 211 1.21 17.84 -1.70
C GLY A 211 0.14 18.90 -1.43
N VAL A 212 -1.09 18.71 -1.92
CA VAL A 212 -2.17 19.71 -1.76
C VAL A 212 -2.49 19.96 -0.29
N VAL A 213 -2.47 18.91 0.53
CA VAL A 213 -2.80 19.01 1.97
C VAL A 213 -1.68 19.64 2.80
N LEU A 214 -0.44 19.67 2.28
CA LEU A 214 0.74 20.07 3.08
C LEU A 214 0.73 21.57 3.46
N ASN A 215 0.10 22.42 2.65
CA ASN A 215 0.03 23.87 2.91
C ASN A 215 -1.19 24.24 3.79
N ASN A 216 -1.77 23.29 4.52
CA ASN A 216 -2.87 23.58 5.41
C ASN A 216 -2.37 24.08 6.77
N PRO A 217 -2.89 25.21 7.30
CA PRO A 217 -2.41 25.81 8.55
C PRO A 217 -2.43 24.86 9.76
N VAL A 218 -3.37 23.92 9.81
CA VAL A 218 -3.44 22.91 10.88
C VAL A 218 -2.25 21.97 10.81
N ILE A 219 -1.89 21.52 9.60
CA ILE A 219 -0.76 20.61 9.38
C ILE A 219 0.57 21.35 9.57
N GLU A 220 0.69 22.59 9.05
CA GLU A 220 1.86 23.45 9.24
C GLU A 220 2.13 23.74 10.74
N GLN A 221 1.07 23.99 11.52
CA GLN A 221 1.22 24.22 12.96
C GLN A 221 1.73 22.96 13.68
N ALA A 222 1.12 21.80 13.43
CA ALA A 222 1.59 20.53 14.01
C ALA A 222 3.04 20.21 13.61
N ALA A 223 3.41 20.49 12.35
CA ALA A 223 4.79 20.31 11.89
C ALA A 223 5.78 21.22 12.65
N ALA A 224 5.40 22.47 12.89
CA ALA A 224 6.22 23.41 13.65
C ALA A 224 6.35 23.00 15.13
N ASP A 225 5.27 22.52 15.76
CA ASP A 225 5.25 22.11 17.17
C ASP A 225 6.14 20.89 17.43
N HIS A 226 6.30 20.01 16.41
CA HIS A 226 7.12 18.80 16.49
C HIS A 226 8.50 18.94 15.81
N GLU A 227 8.88 20.12 15.31
CA GLU A 227 10.11 20.31 14.51
C GLU A 227 10.21 19.31 13.35
N ALA A 228 9.04 18.94 12.76
CA ALA A 228 8.90 17.95 11.69
C ALA A 228 8.47 18.61 10.38
N THR A 229 8.43 17.84 9.30
CA THR A 229 7.83 18.29 8.04
C THR A 229 6.33 17.99 8.02
N GLU A 230 5.58 18.74 7.22
CA GLU A 230 4.14 18.52 7.01
C GLU A 230 3.87 17.10 6.49
N GLY A 231 4.77 16.57 5.64
CA GLY A 231 4.69 15.19 5.15
C GLY A 231 4.79 14.16 6.27
N GLN A 232 5.68 14.37 7.24
CA GLN A 232 5.80 13.51 8.42
C GLN A 232 4.55 13.55 9.28
N VAL A 233 3.98 14.74 9.51
CA VAL A 233 2.72 14.90 10.25
C VAL A 233 1.58 14.14 9.59
N VAL A 234 1.42 14.27 8.27
CA VAL A 234 0.37 13.56 7.53
C VAL A 234 0.53 12.04 7.61
N LEU A 235 1.74 11.52 7.43
CA LEU A 235 1.99 10.08 7.51
C LEU A 235 1.77 9.56 8.94
N ALA A 236 2.29 10.26 9.95
CA ALA A 236 2.08 9.91 11.36
C ALA A 236 0.59 9.92 11.74
N TYR A 237 -0.16 10.93 11.28
CA TYR A 237 -1.61 11.01 11.47
C TYR A 237 -2.34 9.79 10.90
N LEU A 238 -2.03 9.37 9.68
CA LEU A 238 -2.66 8.20 9.07
C LEU A 238 -2.29 6.91 9.79
N MET A 239 -1.00 6.74 10.14
CA MET A 239 -0.52 5.55 10.87
C MET A 239 -1.09 5.48 12.29
N SER A 240 -1.30 6.61 12.99
CA SER A 240 -1.91 6.65 14.32
C SER A 240 -3.36 6.13 14.34
N LYS A 241 -4.02 6.15 13.18
CA LYS A 241 -5.36 5.57 12.98
C LYS A 241 -5.34 4.08 12.58
N GLY A 242 -4.19 3.41 12.69
CA GLY A 242 -4.02 2.00 12.36
C GLY A 242 -3.91 1.71 10.86
N MET A 243 -3.77 2.71 10.02
CA MET A 243 -3.61 2.51 8.58
C MET A 243 -2.16 2.24 8.20
N SER A 244 -1.95 1.45 7.16
CA SER A 244 -0.69 1.39 6.43
C SER A 244 -0.63 2.53 5.40
N VAL A 245 0.56 3.00 5.07
CA VAL A 245 0.78 4.11 4.12
C VAL A 245 1.89 3.78 3.13
N ILE A 246 1.69 4.13 1.85
CA ILE A 246 2.65 3.90 0.77
C ILE A 246 2.98 5.19 0.00
N PRO A 247 3.61 6.18 0.66
CA PRO A 247 4.03 7.39 -0.03
C PRO A 247 5.05 7.05 -1.14
N LYS A 248 4.96 7.77 -2.27
CA LYS A 248 5.93 7.69 -3.37
C LYS A 248 6.91 8.85 -3.29
N SER A 249 8.19 8.56 -3.38
CA SER A 249 9.21 9.58 -3.60
C SER A 249 10.35 9.06 -4.47
N ALA A 250 10.94 9.96 -5.27
CA ALA A 250 12.18 9.72 -6.01
C ALA A 250 13.41 10.41 -5.35
N ARG A 251 13.21 11.08 -4.21
CA ARG A 251 14.22 11.92 -3.55
C ARG A 251 14.62 11.27 -2.21
N THR A 252 15.90 11.01 -2.05
CA THR A 252 16.49 10.37 -0.86
C THR A 252 16.14 11.08 0.43
N GLU A 253 16.15 12.43 0.42
CA GLU A 253 15.80 13.22 1.60
C GLU A 253 14.36 12.97 2.04
N ARG A 254 13.42 12.89 1.07
CA ARG A 254 12.02 12.58 1.38
C ARG A 254 11.79 11.13 1.80
N LEU A 255 12.61 10.19 1.30
CA LEU A 255 12.57 8.82 1.82
C LEU A 255 12.94 8.78 3.30
N LYS A 256 13.99 9.53 3.71
CA LYS A 256 14.38 9.67 5.12
C LYS A 256 13.29 10.35 5.95
N GLU A 257 12.72 11.45 5.46
CA GLU A 257 11.63 12.16 6.12
C GLU A 257 10.41 11.25 6.32
N ASN A 258 9.99 10.54 5.26
CA ASN A 258 8.87 9.62 5.35
C ASN A 258 9.13 8.49 6.36
N LEU A 259 10.34 7.93 6.39
CA LEU A 259 10.69 6.89 7.35
C LEU A 259 10.65 7.43 8.79
N ALA A 260 11.16 8.61 9.02
CA ALA A 260 11.15 9.25 10.35
C ALA A 260 9.74 9.57 10.86
N SER A 261 8.71 9.59 10.00
CA SER A 261 7.32 9.75 10.43
C SER A 261 6.81 8.60 11.33
N THR A 262 7.48 7.44 11.29
CA THR A 262 7.13 6.29 12.14
C THR A 262 7.43 6.50 13.62
N GLU A 263 8.25 7.48 13.96
CA GLU A 263 8.62 7.85 15.33
C GLU A 263 7.86 9.10 15.82
N LEU A 264 7.07 9.75 14.95
CA LEU A 264 6.34 10.97 15.30
C LEU A 264 5.01 10.62 15.97
N GLU A 265 4.85 11.04 17.21
CA GLU A 265 3.60 10.89 17.98
C GLU A 265 2.87 12.22 18.01
N LEU A 266 1.68 12.28 17.39
CA LEU A 266 0.81 13.44 17.43
C LEU A 266 -0.08 13.41 18.68
N THR A 267 -0.39 14.58 19.23
CA THR A 267 -1.36 14.71 20.32
C THR A 267 -2.78 14.42 19.85
N ALA A 268 -3.67 14.10 20.77
CA ALA A 268 -5.10 13.89 20.46
C ALA A 268 -5.76 15.15 19.88
N GLU A 269 -5.32 16.32 20.31
CA GLU A 269 -5.79 17.62 19.83
C GLU A 269 -5.38 17.84 18.37
N GLU A 270 -4.15 17.53 18.00
CA GLU A 270 -3.66 17.63 16.61
C GLU A 270 -4.37 16.65 15.70
N VAL A 271 -4.53 15.39 16.12
CA VAL A 271 -5.28 14.37 15.38
C VAL A 271 -6.72 14.85 15.15
N SER A 272 -7.38 15.39 16.19
CA SER A 272 -8.75 15.92 16.10
C SER A 272 -8.84 17.14 15.17
N ALA A 273 -7.83 18.02 15.19
CA ALA A 273 -7.80 19.19 14.32
C ALA A 273 -7.63 18.79 12.83
N ILE A 274 -6.83 17.74 12.56
CA ILE A 274 -6.68 17.19 11.19
C ILE A 274 -7.97 16.48 10.77
N ASP A 275 -8.64 15.73 11.67
CA ASP A 275 -9.94 15.12 11.40
C ASP A 275 -11.00 16.15 10.98
N ALA A 276 -10.97 17.34 11.60
CA ALA A 276 -11.90 18.40 11.29
C ALA A 276 -11.74 19.02 9.88
N LEU A 277 -10.72 18.63 9.11
CA LEU A 277 -10.59 19.00 7.70
C LEU A 277 -11.58 18.23 6.79
N GLU A 278 -12.13 17.12 7.26
CA GLU A 278 -13.12 16.33 6.52
C GLU A 278 -14.36 17.18 6.20
N GLY A 279 -14.75 17.19 4.92
CA GLY A 279 -15.93 17.95 4.45
C GLY A 279 -15.75 19.46 4.32
N GLN A 280 -14.57 20.01 4.58
CA GLN A 280 -14.27 21.42 4.28
C GLN A 280 -14.10 21.65 2.78
N GLU A 281 -14.32 22.89 2.34
CA GLU A 281 -14.12 23.27 0.94
C GLU A 281 -12.65 23.04 0.50
N GLY A 282 -12.48 22.41 -0.65
CA GLY A 282 -11.16 22.05 -1.19
C GLY A 282 -10.64 20.68 -0.76
N PHE A 283 -11.37 19.97 0.13
CA PHE A 283 -11.06 18.60 0.53
C PHE A 283 -12.07 17.60 -0.05
N GLY A 284 -11.66 16.35 -0.17
CA GLY A 284 -12.48 15.28 -0.73
C GLY A 284 -11.66 14.41 -1.68
N ARG A 285 -12.33 13.58 -2.45
CA ARG A 285 -11.69 12.70 -3.46
C ARG A 285 -10.93 13.53 -4.50
N MET A 286 -9.70 13.16 -4.76
CA MET A 286 -8.82 13.86 -5.70
C MET A 286 -8.56 13.05 -6.96
N PHE A 287 -8.83 11.74 -6.93
CA PHE A 287 -8.57 10.82 -8.02
C PHE A 287 -9.87 10.15 -8.50
N ASN A 288 -9.74 9.18 -9.38
CA ASN A 288 -10.89 8.51 -9.99
C ASN A 288 -11.79 7.82 -8.95
N ASP A 289 -13.10 7.94 -9.13
CA ASP A 289 -14.07 7.22 -8.30
C ASP A 289 -14.14 5.74 -8.75
N PRO A 290 -13.96 4.77 -7.85
CA PRO A 290 -14.04 3.35 -8.18
C PRO A 290 -15.39 2.88 -8.73
N ARG A 291 -16.45 3.66 -8.54
CA ARG A 291 -17.78 3.38 -9.11
C ARG A 291 -17.87 3.64 -10.62
N GLU A 292 -17.01 4.51 -11.10
CA GLU A 292 -16.99 4.99 -12.49
C GLU A 292 -15.74 4.54 -13.24
N PHE A 293 -14.64 4.30 -12.51
CA PHE A 293 -13.35 3.93 -13.07
C PHE A 293 -12.99 2.46 -12.74
N PRO A 294 -12.28 1.74 -13.59
CA PRO A 294 -11.93 2.15 -14.95
C PRO A 294 -13.19 2.09 -15.84
N GLY A 295 -13.48 3.07 -16.64
CA GLY A 295 -14.60 3.03 -17.59
C GLY A 295 -14.38 1.99 -18.71
N ASP A 296 -15.19 2.07 -19.75
CA ASP A 296 -15.07 1.19 -20.91
C ASP A 296 -13.86 1.54 -21.81
N GLU A 297 -13.12 2.60 -21.47
CA GLU A 297 -11.97 3.07 -22.21
C GLU A 297 -10.67 2.78 -21.43
N GLU A 298 -10.01 1.71 -21.87
CA GLU A 298 -8.58 1.40 -22.02
C GLU A 298 -8.27 -0.07 -21.88
#